data_d3599737bb0e52e94eeebb36c92fd8a5
#
_entry.id   d3599737bb0e52e94eeebb36c92fd8a5
#
_cell.length_a   1.000
_cell.length_b   1.000
_cell.length_c   1.000
_cell.angle_alpha   90.00
_cell.angle_beta   90.00
_cell.angle_gamma   90.00
#
_symmetry.space_group_name_H-M   'P 1'
#
loop_
_entity.id
_entity.type
_entity.pdbx_description
1 polymer ?
#
loop_
_entity_poly.entity_id
_entity_poly.type
_entity_poly.pdbx_seq_one_letter_code
_entity_poly.pdbx_strand_id
1 'polypeptide(L)'
;MALYKIDFKPSVKRDMKSIPRREALTILDAIRNLSDNPFPPQSKRLTGREGWRLRVGSYRVIYTVSAGEITLFVVKIAHRKKIYR
;
A
#
# COMPACT_ATOMS: atom_id res chain seq x y z
N MET A 1 9.18 11.57 -16.89
CA MET A 1 8.73 10.47 -16.08
C MET A 1 7.81 10.99 -14.98
N ALA A 2 6.58 10.52 -14.96
CA ALA A 2 5.63 10.99 -13.96
C ALA A 2 5.75 10.12 -12.70
N LEU A 3 5.85 10.78 -11.55
CA LEU A 3 5.85 10.11 -10.26
C LEU A 3 4.48 10.30 -9.63
N TYR A 4 3.90 9.22 -9.16
CA TYR A 4 2.62 9.30 -8.49
C TYR A 4 2.78 9.91 -7.12
N LYS A 5 1.88 10.83 -6.80
CA LYS A 5 1.80 11.36 -5.44
C LYS A 5 1.22 10.27 -4.54
N ILE A 6 1.76 10.14 -3.34
CA ILE A 6 1.30 9.12 -2.41
C ILE A 6 0.61 9.78 -1.23
N ASP A 7 -0.67 9.48 -1.05
CA ASP A 7 -1.45 9.93 0.08
C ASP A 7 -1.84 8.75 0.94
N PHE A 8 -2.07 9.00 2.22
CA PHE A 8 -2.40 7.97 3.18
C PHE A 8 -3.73 8.27 3.86
N LYS A 9 -4.57 7.25 3.97
CA LYS A 9 -5.77 7.39 4.77
C LYS A 9 -5.36 7.58 6.24
N PRO A 10 -6.06 8.43 7.00
CA PRO A 10 -5.65 8.68 8.39
C PRO A 10 -5.50 7.43 9.24
N SER A 11 -6.34 6.42 9.03
CA SER A 11 -6.26 5.20 9.81
C SER A 11 -4.97 4.43 9.56
N VAL A 12 -4.28 4.68 8.44
CA VAL A 12 -3.02 4.00 8.14
C VAL A 12 -1.93 4.39 9.14
N LYS A 13 -1.96 5.61 9.63
CA LYS A 13 -0.99 6.02 10.63
C LYS A 13 -1.12 5.18 11.90
N ARG A 14 -2.33 4.84 12.29
CA ARG A 14 -2.56 3.96 13.42
C ARG A 14 -2.12 2.54 13.10
N ASP A 15 -2.39 2.08 11.87
CA ASP A 15 -1.93 0.77 11.46
C ASP A 15 -0.42 0.66 11.62
N MET A 16 0.31 1.70 11.21
CA MET A 16 1.76 1.70 11.26
C MET A 16 2.29 1.65 12.68
N LYS A 17 1.58 2.23 13.63
CA LYS A 17 2.06 2.26 15.01
C LYS A 17 2.12 0.88 15.65
N SER A 18 1.30 -0.06 15.17
CA SER A 18 1.29 -1.41 15.72
C SER A 18 2.28 -2.33 15.01
N ILE A 19 3.03 -1.82 14.05
CA ILE A 19 3.98 -2.61 13.28
C ILE A 19 5.39 -2.36 13.83
N PRO A 20 6.19 -3.40 14.08
CA PRO A 20 7.57 -3.22 14.55
C PRO A 20 8.33 -2.29 13.60
N ARG A 21 9.18 -1.45 14.19
CA ARG A 21 9.86 -0.39 13.45
C ARG A 21 10.56 -0.87 12.19
N ARG A 22 11.31 -1.96 12.28
CA ARG A 22 12.05 -2.48 11.13
C ARG A 22 11.11 -2.83 9.98
N GLU A 23 10.01 -3.49 10.31
CA GLU A 23 9.05 -3.88 9.28
C GLU A 23 8.31 -2.67 8.75
N ALA A 24 8.01 -1.70 9.61
CA ALA A 24 7.36 -0.47 9.17
C ALA A 24 8.23 0.28 8.15
N LEU A 25 9.53 0.34 8.38
CA LEU A 25 10.45 1.00 7.46
C LEU A 25 10.51 0.27 6.11
N THR A 26 10.51 -1.06 6.15
CA THR A 26 10.50 -1.85 4.92
C THR A 26 9.21 -1.60 4.14
N ILE A 27 8.08 -1.52 4.83
CA ILE A 27 6.79 -1.26 4.20
C ILE A 27 6.78 0.13 3.57
N LEU A 28 7.27 1.14 4.29
CA LEU A 28 7.31 2.50 3.76
C LEU A 28 8.19 2.60 2.52
N ASP A 29 9.31 1.88 2.53
CA ASP A 29 10.20 1.86 1.38
C ASP A 29 9.50 1.25 0.16
N ALA A 30 8.79 0.15 0.38
CA ALA A 30 8.03 -0.48 -0.70
C ALA A 30 6.95 0.45 -1.23
N ILE A 31 6.28 1.20 -0.34
CA ILE A 31 5.26 2.15 -0.76
C ILE A 31 5.87 3.27 -1.60
N ARG A 32 7.04 3.78 -1.20
CA ARG A 32 7.71 4.81 -1.98
C ARG A 32 8.00 4.36 -3.40
N ASN A 33 8.37 3.09 -3.55
CA ASN A 33 8.66 2.57 -4.88
C ASN A 33 7.43 2.52 -5.76
N LEU A 34 6.24 2.49 -5.17
CA LEU A 34 5.00 2.54 -5.94
C LEU A 34 4.85 3.87 -6.67
N SER A 35 5.52 4.91 -6.21
CA SER A 35 5.48 6.20 -6.90
C SER A 35 6.02 6.09 -8.32
N ASP A 36 7.06 5.30 -8.52
CA ASP A 36 7.63 5.07 -9.85
C ASP A 36 6.83 4.04 -10.64
N ASN A 37 6.36 3.02 -9.96
CA ASN A 37 5.62 1.93 -10.60
C ASN A 37 4.50 1.47 -9.67
N PRO A 38 3.26 1.94 -9.90
CA PRO A 38 2.14 1.56 -9.03
C PRO A 38 1.70 0.10 -9.16
N PHE A 39 2.23 -0.62 -10.12
CA PHE A 39 1.80 -2.01 -10.37
C PHE A 39 2.99 -2.96 -10.44
N PRO A 40 3.79 -3.07 -9.37
CA PRO A 40 4.94 -3.98 -9.40
C PRO A 40 4.49 -5.44 -9.40
N PRO A 41 5.39 -6.37 -9.71
CA PRO A 41 5.02 -7.80 -9.76
C PRO A 41 4.39 -8.34 -8.49
N GLN A 42 4.73 -7.77 -7.33
CA GLN A 42 4.18 -8.22 -6.06
C GLN A 42 2.77 -7.72 -5.80
N SER A 43 2.28 -6.82 -6.65
CA SER A 43 0.93 -6.30 -6.48
C SER A 43 -0.08 -7.14 -7.26
N LYS A 44 -1.30 -7.18 -6.74
CA LYS A 44 -2.40 -7.87 -7.40
C LYS A 44 -3.66 -7.07 -7.23
N ARG A 45 -4.49 -7.11 -8.25
CA ARG A 45 -5.77 -6.43 -8.21
C ARG A 45 -6.69 -7.11 -7.22
N LEU A 46 -7.45 -6.32 -6.48
CA LEU A 46 -8.41 -6.86 -5.53
C LEU A 46 -9.59 -7.47 -6.27
N THR A 47 -10.10 -8.58 -5.73
CA THR A 47 -11.25 -9.23 -6.30
C THR A 47 -12.51 -8.61 -5.71
N GLY A 48 -13.47 -8.26 -6.57
CA GLY A 48 -14.76 -7.79 -6.13
C GLY A 48 -14.82 -6.36 -5.66
N ARG A 49 -13.72 -5.63 -5.75
CA ARG A 49 -13.72 -4.21 -5.40
C ARG A 49 -12.53 -3.52 -6.01
N GLU A 50 -12.60 -2.20 -6.08
CA GLU A 50 -11.53 -1.41 -6.65
C GLU A 50 -10.32 -1.38 -5.73
N GLY A 51 -9.13 -1.48 -6.31
CA GLY A 51 -7.90 -1.36 -5.55
C GLY A 51 -6.91 -2.47 -5.83
N TRP A 52 -5.78 -2.37 -5.15
CA TRP A 52 -4.66 -3.26 -5.35
C TRP A 52 -4.10 -3.68 -4.00
N ARG A 53 -3.46 -4.83 -3.99
CA ARG A 53 -2.82 -5.38 -2.81
C ARG A 53 -1.35 -5.58 -3.10
N LEU A 54 -0.50 -5.02 -2.25
CA LEU A 54 0.95 -5.19 -2.34
C LEU A 54 1.41 -6.05 -1.17
N ARG A 55 2.10 -7.13 -1.47
CA ARG A 55 2.68 -7.97 -0.43
C ARG A 55 4.04 -7.44 -0.02
N VAL A 56 4.25 -7.23 1.27
CA VAL A 56 5.52 -6.80 1.83
C VAL A 56 5.80 -7.68 3.05
N GLY A 57 6.58 -8.75 2.85
CA GLY A 57 6.83 -9.71 3.92
C GLY A 57 5.54 -10.35 4.39
N SER A 58 5.26 -10.26 5.68
CA SER A 58 4.04 -10.81 6.26
C SER A 58 2.89 -9.81 6.27
N TYR A 59 3.09 -8.65 5.64
CA TYR A 59 2.09 -7.59 5.64
C TYR A 59 1.53 -7.37 4.25
N ARG A 60 0.37 -6.74 4.19
CA ARG A 60 -0.24 -6.35 2.95
C ARG A 60 -0.65 -4.89 2.99
N VAL A 61 -0.40 -4.21 1.89
CA VAL A 61 -0.76 -2.81 1.71
C VAL A 61 -1.88 -2.76 0.69
N ILE A 62 -3.02 -2.18 1.08
CA ILE A 62 -4.14 -1.99 0.16
C ILE A 62 -4.11 -0.54 -0.29
N TYR A 63 -4.20 -0.33 -1.59
CA TYR A 63 -4.14 1.03 -2.13
C TYR A 63 -4.98 1.12 -3.40
N THR A 64 -5.34 2.34 -3.74
CA THR A 64 -6.03 2.65 -4.99
C THR A 64 -5.15 3.57 -5.81
N VAL A 65 -5.36 3.57 -7.12
CA VAL A 65 -4.56 4.39 -8.04
C VAL A 65 -5.51 5.21 -8.89
N SER A 66 -5.29 6.52 -8.91
CA SER A 66 -6.01 7.43 -9.80
C SER A 66 -5.04 7.91 -10.87
N ALA A 67 -5.15 7.34 -12.06
CA ALA A 67 -4.26 7.71 -13.17
C ALA A 67 -4.50 9.15 -13.61
N GLY A 68 -5.76 9.59 -13.57
CA GLY A 68 -6.09 10.96 -13.96
C GLY A 68 -5.49 12.00 -13.04
N GLU A 69 -5.40 11.71 -11.75
CA GLU A 69 -4.83 12.62 -10.78
C GLU A 69 -3.37 12.32 -10.46
N ILE A 70 -2.84 11.26 -11.06
CA ILE A 70 -1.48 10.78 -10.80
C ILE A 70 -1.26 10.66 -9.29
N THR A 71 -2.21 10.03 -8.62
CA THR A 71 -2.19 9.88 -7.17
C THR A 71 -2.44 8.43 -6.79
N LEU A 72 -1.69 7.96 -5.81
CA LEU A 72 -1.85 6.65 -5.22
C LEU A 72 -2.26 6.85 -3.76
N PHE A 73 -3.35 6.20 -3.35
CA PHE A 73 -3.91 6.39 -2.04
C PHE A 73 -3.82 5.09 -1.24
N VAL A 74 -3.03 5.11 -0.17
CA VAL A 74 -2.88 3.94 0.71
C VAL A 74 -4.03 3.93 1.70
N VAL A 75 -4.83 2.87 1.68
CA VAL A 75 -6.04 2.81 2.50
C VAL A 75 -5.93 1.85 3.69
N LYS A 76 -5.02 0.89 3.63
CA LYS A 76 -4.87 -0.04 4.75
C LYS A 76 -3.52 -0.74 4.72
N ILE A 77 -2.95 -0.97 5.91
CA ILE A 77 -1.76 -1.80 6.08
C ILE A 77 -2.07 -2.75 7.23
N ALA A 78 -1.92 -4.05 7.00
CA ALA A 78 -2.22 -5.03 8.04
C ALA A 78 -1.46 -6.31 7.81
N HIS A 79 -1.30 -7.07 8.88
CA HIS A 79 -0.72 -8.40 8.80
C HIS A 79 -1.62 -9.25 7.91
N ARG A 80 -1.02 -10.13 7.11
CA ARG A 80 -1.77 -10.92 6.14
C ARG A 80 -2.96 -11.68 6.74
N LYS A 81 -2.85 -12.08 8.00
CA LYS A 81 -3.94 -12.82 8.65
C LYS A 81 -5.16 -11.97 8.94
N LYS A 82 -4.97 -10.65 9.08
CA LYS A 82 -6.07 -9.76 9.40
C LYS A 82 -6.76 -9.19 8.18
N ILE A 83 -6.04 -9.13 7.06
CA ILE A 83 -6.53 -8.44 5.88
C ILE A 83 -7.56 -9.26 5.10
N TYR A 84 -7.64 -10.54 5.38
CA TYR A 84 -8.58 -11.44 4.72
C TYR A 84 -9.91 -11.55 5.42
N ARG A 85 -10.21 -10.64 6.25
CA ARG A 85 -11.49 -10.65 6.93
C ARG A 85 -12.56 -9.97 6.15
#